data_730fab6dc0d30180e0a40d8b874c883e
#
_entry.id   730fab6dc0d30180e0a40d8b874c883e
#
_cell.length_a   1.000
_cell.length_b   1.000
_cell.length_c   1.000
_cell.angle_alpha   90.00
_cell.angle_beta   90.00
_cell.angle_gamma   90.00
#
_symmetry.space_group_name_H-M   'P 1'
#
loop_
_entity.id
_entity.type
_entity.pdbx_description
1 polymer ?
#
loop_
_entity_poly.entity_id
_entity_poly.type
_entity_poly.pdbx_seq_one_letter_code
_entity_poly.pdbx_strand_id
1 'polypeptide(L)'
;MLFRSGQWAKKAFKEAQKYGKAVAVASSEDKTFSYIPDCSDLPIDDDADYVYICENNTIYGTKYKTLPNTKGKTLVADISSCFLSEPVDVTKYGLLYGGAQKNVGPAGVVIVIIREDLISEDVLPGTPTICQYKVQADAKSLYNTPPCYGIYICGKVFKWLKKRGGLEAMKEYNEKKAKILYDFLDQSEMFH
;
A
#
# COMPACT_ATOMS: atom_id res chain seq x y z
N MET A 1 -0.51 -14.47 -3.76
CA MET A 1 0.40 -14.17 -4.89
C MET A 1 0.89 -12.73 -4.81
N LEU A 2 2.12 -12.44 -5.23
CA LEU A 2 2.72 -11.11 -5.01
C LEU A 2 3.38 -10.57 -6.29
N PHE A 3 3.34 -9.24 -6.43
CA PHE A 3 4.08 -8.54 -7.47
C PHE A 3 5.40 -8.02 -6.89
N ARG A 4 6.52 -8.32 -7.55
CA ARG A 4 7.85 -7.85 -7.14
C ARG A 4 8.23 -6.62 -7.96
N SER A 5 7.54 -5.51 -7.71
CA SER A 5 7.72 -4.24 -8.44
C SER A 5 8.67 -3.25 -7.76
N GLY A 6 9.30 -3.63 -6.65
CA GLY A 6 10.22 -2.78 -5.91
C GLY A 6 10.83 -3.47 -4.70
N GLN A 7 11.68 -2.75 -3.97
CA GLN A 7 12.41 -3.31 -2.83
C GLN A 7 11.50 -3.74 -1.68
N TRP A 8 10.45 -2.97 -1.39
CA TRP A 8 9.52 -3.31 -0.31
C TRP A 8 8.64 -4.49 -0.70
N ALA A 9 8.17 -4.55 -1.93
CA ALA A 9 7.46 -5.70 -2.47
C ALA A 9 8.33 -6.97 -2.45
N LYS A 10 9.63 -6.86 -2.77
CA LYS A 10 10.59 -7.97 -2.67
C LYS A 10 10.77 -8.44 -1.22
N LYS A 11 10.80 -7.52 -0.23
CA LYS A 11 10.86 -7.89 1.19
C LYS A 11 9.58 -8.58 1.64
N ALA A 12 8.40 -8.04 1.26
CA ALA A 12 7.12 -8.65 1.56
C ALA A 12 7.01 -10.07 0.99
N PHE A 13 7.48 -10.28 -0.24
CA PHE A 13 7.53 -11.62 -0.84
C PHE A 13 8.37 -12.60 -0.03
N LYS A 14 9.59 -12.19 0.36
CA LYS A 14 10.45 -13.04 1.21
C LYS A 14 9.84 -13.36 2.56
N GLU A 15 9.13 -12.41 3.14
CA GLU A 15 8.44 -12.62 4.42
C GLU A 15 7.26 -13.57 4.27
N ALA A 16 6.43 -13.39 3.24
CA ALA A 16 5.28 -14.25 2.97
C ALA A 16 5.67 -15.73 2.80
N GLN A 17 6.85 -16.02 2.23
CA GLN A 17 7.37 -17.40 2.08
C GLN A 17 7.57 -18.13 3.40
N LYS A 18 7.63 -17.44 4.53
CA LYS A 18 7.76 -18.04 5.86
C LYS A 18 6.45 -18.58 6.40
N TYR A 19 5.32 -18.12 5.87
CA TYR A 19 4.00 -18.40 6.38
C TYR A 19 3.14 -19.23 5.42
N GLY A 20 3.54 -19.37 4.17
CA GLY A 20 2.79 -20.13 3.18
C GLY A 20 3.42 -20.16 1.80
N LYS A 21 2.69 -20.69 0.83
CA LYS A 21 3.08 -20.72 -0.59
C LYS A 21 2.98 -19.31 -1.17
N ALA A 22 4.10 -18.61 -1.25
CA ALA A 22 4.18 -17.32 -1.92
C ALA A 22 4.72 -17.49 -3.35
N VAL A 23 4.01 -16.92 -4.33
CA VAL A 23 4.38 -16.96 -5.76
C VAL A 23 4.55 -15.54 -6.27
N ALA A 24 5.68 -15.26 -6.91
CA ALA A 24 5.90 -13.99 -7.61
C ALA A 24 5.24 -14.08 -9.00
N VAL A 25 4.16 -13.34 -9.21
CA VAL A 25 3.38 -13.38 -10.46
C VAL A 25 4.05 -12.58 -11.55
N ALA A 26 4.61 -11.43 -11.18
CA ALA A 26 5.38 -10.58 -12.08
C ALA A 26 6.50 -9.88 -11.31
N SER A 27 7.56 -9.50 -12.01
CA SER A 27 8.70 -8.80 -11.44
C SER A 27 9.30 -7.84 -12.46
N SER A 28 9.75 -6.68 -12.00
CA SER A 28 10.55 -5.73 -12.77
C SER A 28 12.02 -5.66 -12.28
N GLU A 29 12.44 -6.70 -11.56
CA GLU A 29 13.82 -6.78 -11.05
C GLU A 29 14.88 -6.86 -12.18
N ASP A 30 14.50 -7.35 -13.35
CA ASP A 30 15.32 -7.42 -14.57
C ASP A 30 15.88 -6.04 -15.00
N LYS A 31 15.11 -4.98 -14.77
CA LYS A 31 15.52 -3.59 -15.03
C LYS A 31 15.57 -2.76 -13.74
N THR A 32 16.03 -3.34 -12.67
CA THR A 32 16.23 -2.68 -11.37
C THR A 32 14.95 -1.95 -10.89
N PHE A 33 13.77 -2.55 -11.14
CA PHE A 33 12.46 -2.00 -10.76
C PHE A 33 12.12 -0.62 -11.36
N SER A 34 12.66 -0.32 -12.53
CA SER A 34 12.42 0.96 -13.22
C SER A 34 11.07 1.07 -13.93
N TYR A 35 10.26 0.03 -13.89
CA TYR A 35 8.92 0.00 -14.50
C TYR A 35 7.94 -0.83 -13.66
N ILE A 36 6.65 -0.63 -13.91
CA ILE A 36 5.59 -1.52 -13.41
C ILE A 36 5.30 -2.55 -14.50
N PRO A 37 5.35 -3.87 -14.21
CA PRO A 37 4.99 -4.90 -15.17
C PRO A 37 3.55 -4.73 -15.67
N ASP A 38 3.27 -5.18 -16.89
CA ASP A 38 1.86 -5.30 -17.32
C ASP A 38 1.12 -6.28 -16.41
N CYS A 39 0.03 -5.82 -15.85
CA CYS A 39 -0.77 -6.53 -14.86
C CYS A 39 -2.19 -6.82 -15.35
N SER A 40 -2.45 -6.68 -16.65
CA SER A 40 -3.77 -6.84 -17.26
C SER A 40 -4.21 -8.30 -17.34
N ASP A 41 -3.30 -9.21 -17.63
CA ASP A 41 -3.58 -10.65 -17.74
C ASP A 41 -2.39 -11.49 -17.26
N LEU A 42 -2.36 -11.74 -15.95
CA LEU A 42 -1.33 -12.55 -15.30
C LEU A 42 -1.89 -13.90 -14.85
N PRO A 43 -1.03 -14.93 -14.75
CA PRO A 43 -1.43 -16.25 -14.26
C PRO A 43 -1.67 -16.21 -12.74
N ILE A 44 -2.86 -15.79 -12.34
CA ILE A 44 -3.30 -15.84 -10.96
C ILE A 44 -3.86 -17.23 -10.70
N ASP A 45 -3.32 -17.95 -9.72
CA ASP A 45 -3.80 -19.29 -9.34
C ASP A 45 -5.21 -19.22 -8.76
N ASP A 46 -6.05 -20.21 -9.08
CA ASP A 46 -7.41 -20.29 -8.56
C ASP A 46 -7.46 -20.60 -7.04
N ASP A 47 -6.39 -21.16 -6.48
CA ASP A 47 -6.22 -21.45 -5.06
C ASP A 47 -5.55 -20.31 -4.27
N ALA A 48 -5.31 -19.15 -4.91
CA ALA A 48 -4.71 -18.02 -4.24
C ALA A 48 -5.67 -17.36 -3.24
N ASP A 49 -5.23 -17.19 -2.00
CA ASP A 49 -6.00 -16.47 -0.96
C ASP A 49 -6.08 -14.97 -1.27
N TYR A 50 -4.99 -14.38 -1.74
CA TYR A 50 -4.94 -12.96 -2.09
C TYR A 50 -3.82 -12.64 -3.09
N VAL A 51 -3.95 -11.48 -3.70
CA VAL A 51 -2.93 -10.83 -4.53
C VAL A 51 -2.41 -9.60 -3.79
N TYR A 52 -1.09 -9.45 -3.71
CA TYR A 52 -0.45 -8.35 -2.98
C TYR A 52 0.35 -7.45 -3.91
N ILE A 53 0.23 -6.14 -3.70
CA ILE A 53 1.05 -5.11 -4.33
C ILE A 53 1.63 -4.13 -3.30
N CYS A 54 2.77 -3.55 -3.62
CA CYS A 54 3.22 -2.29 -3.04
C CYS A 54 2.91 -1.21 -4.08
N GLU A 55 1.87 -0.40 -3.85
CA GLU A 55 1.26 0.44 -4.89
C GLU A 55 2.19 1.53 -5.39
N ASN A 56 3.05 2.06 -4.51
CA ASN A 56 4.06 3.03 -4.88
C ASN A 56 5.45 2.59 -4.41
N ASN A 57 6.38 2.46 -5.33
CA ASN A 57 7.74 2.02 -5.09
C ASN A 57 8.65 3.24 -4.83
N THR A 58 8.71 3.67 -3.60
CA THR A 58 9.36 4.91 -3.15
C THR A 58 10.83 5.06 -3.61
N ILE A 59 11.59 3.95 -3.60
CA ILE A 59 13.03 3.96 -3.92
C ILE A 59 13.26 4.15 -5.42
N TYR A 60 12.40 3.55 -6.25
CA TYR A 60 12.59 3.49 -7.70
C TYR A 60 11.67 4.46 -8.47
N GLY A 61 10.82 5.21 -7.76
CA GLY A 61 9.96 6.22 -8.37
C GLY A 61 8.83 5.67 -9.26
N THR A 62 8.49 4.38 -9.14
CA THR A 62 7.42 3.77 -9.93
C THR A 62 6.14 3.60 -9.13
N LYS A 63 4.99 3.79 -9.77
CA LYS A 63 3.66 3.68 -9.16
C LYS A 63 2.69 2.97 -10.09
N TYR A 64 1.81 2.15 -9.53
CA TYR A 64 0.69 1.59 -10.29
C TYR A 64 -0.28 2.70 -10.71
N LYS A 65 -0.49 2.88 -12.00
CA LYS A 65 -1.50 3.78 -12.57
C LYS A 65 -2.87 3.10 -12.68
N THR A 66 -2.83 1.79 -12.87
CA THR A 66 -4.01 0.92 -12.94
C THR A 66 -3.78 -0.26 -12.00
N LEU A 67 -4.85 -0.70 -11.34
CA LEU A 67 -4.77 -1.88 -10.47
C LEU A 67 -4.62 -3.15 -11.31
N PRO A 68 -3.92 -4.17 -10.78
CA PRO A 68 -3.79 -5.44 -11.46
C PRO A 68 -5.13 -6.16 -11.59
N ASN A 69 -5.31 -6.91 -12.68
CA ASN A 69 -6.40 -7.85 -12.80
C ASN A 69 -6.15 -9.04 -11.87
N THR A 70 -6.84 -9.09 -10.75
CA THR A 70 -6.69 -10.14 -9.75
C THR A 70 -7.51 -11.39 -10.05
N LYS A 71 -8.26 -11.41 -11.16
CA LYS A 71 -9.20 -12.50 -11.51
C LYS A 71 -10.18 -12.82 -10.38
N GLY A 72 -10.65 -11.78 -9.69
CA GLY A 72 -11.60 -11.90 -8.58
C GLY A 72 -10.99 -12.22 -7.21
N LYS A 73 -9.67 -12.39 -7.12
CA LYS A 73 -8.99 -12.59 -5.84
C LYS A 73 -8.89 -11.30 -5.03
N THR A 74 -8.88 -11.43 -3.72
CA THR A 74 -8.71 -10.31 -2.79
C THR A 74 -7.43 -9.54 -3.08
N LEU A 75 -7.52 -8.23 -3.31
CA LEU A 75 -6.37 -7.36 -3.46
C LEU A 75 -5.95 -6.79 -2.10
N VAL A 76 -4.68 -6.99 -1.76
CA VAL A 76 -4.02 -6.43 -0.58
C VAL A 76 -2.96 -5.44 -1.04
N ALA A 77 -2.94 -4.22 -0.50
CA ALA A 77 -1.97 -3.23 -0.93
C ALA A 77 -1.30 -2.49 0.22
N ASP A 78 0.03 -2.37 0.11
CA ASP A 78 0.82 -1.40 0.87
C ASP A 78 0.78 -0.05 0.14
N ILE A 79 0.15 0.94 0.77
CA ILE A 79 0.04 2.31 0.27
C ILE A 79 0.86 3.30 1.08
N SER A 80 1.80 2.85 1.90
CA SER A 80 2.54 3.70 2.84
C SER A 80 3.11 4.97 2.22
N SER A 81 3.58 4.92 0.98
CA SER A 81 4.24 6.07 0.34
C SER A 81 3.32 6.93 -0.54
N CYS A 82 2.10 6.48 -0.82
CA CYS A 82 1.11 7.24 -1.59
C CYS A 82 -0.19 7.51 -0.81
N PHE A 83 -0.24 7.14 0.46
CA PHE A 83 -1.43 7.31 1.29
C PHE A 83 -1.84 8.78 1.35
N LEU A 84 -3.10 9.08 1.04
CA LEU A 84 -3.69 10.42 0.96
C LEU A 84 -3.02 11.37 -0.07
N SER A 85 -2.32 10.82 -1.05
CA SER A 85 -1.75 11.64 -2.15
C SER A 85 -2.75 11.94 -3.26
N GLU A 86 -3.79 11.12 -3.38
CA GLU A 86 -4.87 11.20 -4.36
C GLU A 86 -6.10 10.41 -3.87
N PRO A 87 -7.28 10.58 -4.51
CA PRO A 87 -8.44 9.74 -4.24
C PRO A 87 -8.17 8.26 -4.51
N VAL A 88 -8.70 7.39 -3.63
CA VAL A 88 -8.63 5.94 -3.75
C VAL A 88 -10.02 5.35 -3.58
N ASP A 89 -10.43 4.51 -4.51
CA ASP A 89 -11.65 3.71 -4.37
C ASP A 89 -11.33 2.47 -3.52
N VAL A 90 -11.59 2.57 -2.22
CA VAL A 90 -11.31 1.51 -1.25
C VAL A 90 -12.10 0.22 -1.50
N THR A 91 -13.20 0.29 -2.26
CA THR A 91 -14.04 -0.89 -2.55
C THR A 91 -13.35 -1.90 -3.47
N LYS A 92 -12.31 -1.47 -4.17
CA LYS A 92 -11.50 -2.35 -5.05
C LYS A 92 -10.50 -3.22 -4.30
N TYR A 93 -10.37 -3.02 -2.99
CA TYR A 93 -9.40 -3.74 -2.16
C TYR A 93 -10.09 -4.55 -1.08
N GLY A 94 -9.48 -5.65 -0.69
CA GLY A 94 -9.86 -6.32 0.54
C GLY A 94 -9.13 -5.73 1.74
N LEU A 95 -7.88 -5.31 1.55
CA LEU A 95 -7.09 -4.70 2.60
C LEU A 95 -6.13 -3.66 2.02
N LEU A 96 -6.14 -2.47 2.59
CA LEU A 96 -5.15 -1.41 2.40
C LEU A 96 -4.45 -1.15 3.73
N TYR A 97 -3.15 -0.97 3.71
CA TYR A 97 -2.45 -0.51 4.89
C TYR A 97 -1.35 0.49 4.54
N GLY A 98 -1.03 1.34 5.48
CA GLY A 98 0.04 2.31 5.31
C GLY A 98 0.62 2.82 6.62
N GLY A 99 1.93 2.88 6.69
CA GLY A 99 2.64 3.58 7.76
C GLY A 99 2.48 5.09 7.60
N ALA A 100 2.16 5.78 8.70
CA ALA A 100 1.90 7.23 8.67
C ALA A 100 3.13 8.08 8.34
N GLN A 101 4.34 7.58 8.60
CA GLN A 101 5.60 8.34 8.64
C GLN A 101 6.02 9.00 7.32
N LYS A 102 5.37 8.68 6.20
CA LYS A 102 5.73 9.28 4.90
C LYS A 102 4.84 10.47 4.55
N ASN A 103 3.52 10.32 4.57
CA ASN A 103 2.61 11.36 4.08
C ASN A 103 1.44 11.69 5.03
N VAL A 104 1.30 10.96 6.13
CA VAL A 104 0.09 11.05 7.00
C VAL A 104 0.40 11.63 8.36
N GLY A 105 1.59 11.37 8.92
CA GLY A 105 1.96 11.80 10.25
C GLY A 105 3.32 11.27 10.71
N PRO A 106 3.60 11.21 12.01
CA PRO A 106 4.85 10.70 12.54
C PRO A 106 4.93 9.17 12.47
N ALA A 107 6.14 8.63 12.64
CA ALA A 107 6.37 7.20 12.78
C ALA A 107 5.65 6.63 14.02
N GLY A 108 5.30 5.34 13.97
CA GLY A 108 4.66 4.62 15.07
C GLY A 108 3.15 4.43 14.90
N VAL A 109 2.54 4.99 13.86
CA VAL A 109 1.13 4.76 13.50
C VAL A 109 1.06 3.99 12.19
N VAL A 110 0.28 2.93 12.16
CA VAL A 110 -0.12 2.23 10.93
C VAL A 110 -1.64 2.30 10.84
N ILE A 111 -2.14 2.68 9.67
CA ILE A 111 -3.57 2.68 9.38
C ILE A 111 -3.88 1.49 8.50
N VAL A 112 -4.89 0.72 8.89
CA VAL A 112 -5.41 -0.42 8.14
C VAL A 112 -6.86 -0.14 7.78
N ILE A 113 -7.20 -0.32 6.51
CA ILE A 113 -8.56 -0.32 5.99
C ILE A 113 -8.81 -1.72 5.47
N ILE A 114 -9.68 -2.46 6.13
CA ILE A 114 -9.96 -3.86 5.82
C ILE A 114 -11.45 -4.07 5.60
N ARG A 115 -11.78 -4.89 4.62
CA ARG A 115 -13.16 -5.31 4.36
C ARG A 115 -13.65 -6.20 5.50
N GLU A 116 -14.88 -6.01 5.94
CA GLU A 116 -15.42 -6.63 7.16
C GLU A 116 -15.44 -8.18 7.08
N ASP A 117 -15.73 -8.73 5.92
CA ASP A 117 -15.75 -10.18 5.68
C ASP A 117 -14.35 -10.85 5.79
N LEU A 118 -13.28 -10.07 5.82
CA LEU A 118 -11.92 -10.56 6.04
C LEU A 118 -11.49 -10.54 7.52
N ILE A 119 -12.34 -10.03 8.40
CA ILE A 119 -12.11 -10.03 9.84
C ILE A 119 -12.66 -11.33 10.42
N SER A 120 -11.83 -12.36 10.48
CA SER A 120 -12.18 -13.71 10.91
C SER A 120 -11.61 -14.05 12.29
N GLU A 121 -12.30 -14.96 12.98
CA GLU A 121 -11.77 -15.65 14.17
C GLU A 121 -10.83 -16.80 13.77
N ASP A 122 -10.97 -17.31 12.54
CA ASP A 122 -10.08 -18.31 11.97
C ASP A 122 -8.74 -17.67 11.61
N VAL A 123 -7.74 -17.96 12.41
CA VAL A 123 -6.37 -17.47 12.20
C VAL A 123 -5.41 -18.64 12.06
N LEU A 124 -4.32 -18.43 11.36
CA LEU A 124 -3.28 -19.47 11.25
C LEU A 124 -2.76 -19.85 12.63
N PRO A 125 -2.53 -21.16 12.90
CA PRO A 125 -1.97 -21.62 14.16
C PRO A 125 -0.68 -20.89 14.51
N GLY A 126 -0.57 -20.43 15.74
CA GLY A 126 0.59 -19.67 16.21
C GLY A 126 0.55 -18.17 15.89
N THR A 127 -0.50 -17.65 15.27
CA THR A 127 -0.65 -16.20 15.05
C THR A 127 -0.72 -15.47 16.39
N PRO A 128 0.21 -14.57 16.69
CA PRO A 128 0.16 -13.77 17.92
C PRO A 128 -1.15 -12.98 18.03
N THR A 129 -1.70 -12.90 19.24
CA THR A 129 -2.98 -12.21 19.48
C THR A 129 -3.00 -10.78 18.93
N ILE A 130 -1.89 -10.04 19.10
CA ILE A 130 -1.76 -8.67 18.61
C ILE A 130 -1.83 -8.55 17.07
N CYS A 131 -1.53 -9.62 16.35
CA CYS A 131 -1.57 -9.67 14.89
C CYS A 131 -2.93 -10.08 14.32
N GLN A 132 -3.91 -10.38 15.18
CA GLN A 132 -5.25 -10.79 14.77
C GLN A 132 -6.13 -9.58 14.53
N TYR A 133 -6.66 -9.43 13.31
CA TYR A 133 -7.51 -8.29 12.95
C TYR A 133 -8.80 -8.24 13.77
N LYS A 134 -9.39 -9.40 14.10
CA LYS A 134 -10.58 -9.49 14.94
C LYS A 134 -10.36 -8.87 16.31
N VAL A 135 -9.23 -9.19 16.97
CA VAL A 135 -8.85 -8.63 18.27
C VAL A 135 -8.71 -7.11 18.20
N GLN A 136 -8.08 -6.60 17.14
CA GLN A 136 -7.93 -5.16 16.95
C GLN A 136 -9.27 -4.46 16.67
N ALA A 137 -10.13 -5.08 15.86
CA ALA A 137 -11.45 -4.55 15.53
C ALA A 137 -12.36 -4.49 16.76
N ASP A 138 -12.47 -5.56 17.53
CA ASP A 138 -13.30 -5.65 18.73
C ASP A 138 -12.85 -4.65 19.81
N ALA A 139 -11.54 -4.47 19.94
CA ALA A 139 -10.96 -3.49 20.83
C ALA A 139 -10.97 -2.06 20.26
N LYS A 140 -11.54 -1.81 19.07
CA LYS A 140 -11.55 -0.50 18.40
C LYS A 140 -10.14 0.11 18.30
N SER A 141 -9.16 -0.72 17.95
CA SER A 141 -7.73 -0.39 17.89
C SER A 141 -7.08 -0.03 19.23
N LEU A 142 -7.71 -0.37 20.34
CA LEU A 142 -7.24 -0.09 21.70
C LEU A 142 -6.87 -1.37 22.48
N TYR A 143 -6.54 -2.44 21.79
CA TYR A 143 -6.08 -3.68 22.44
C TYR A 143 -4.83 -3.44 23.31
N ASN A 144 -3.90 -2.64 22.81
CA ASN A 144 -2.78 -2.11 23.57
C ASN A 144 -2.86 -0.59 23.66
N THR A 145 -2.08 0.03 24.54
CA THR A 145 -1.98 1.49 24.64
C THR A 145 -1.57 2.09 23.29
N PRO A 146 -2.40 2.94 22.69
CA PRO A 146 -2.13 3.48 21.35
C PRO A 146 -1.10 4.61 21.41
N PRO A 147 -0.40 4.91 20.30
CA PRO A 147 0.51 6.04 20.18
C PRO A 147 -0.28 7.36 20.07
N CYS A 148 -0.88 7.82 21.18
CA CYS A 148 -1.85 8.92 21.22
C CYS A 148 -1.37 10.19 20.50
N TYR A 149 -0.11 10.60 20.71
CA TYR A 149 0.44 11.80 20.07
C TYR A 149 0.49 11.62 18.52
N GLY A 150 0.94 10.48 18.06
CA GLY A 150 1.00 10.17 16.62
C GLY A 150 -0.38 10.22 15.98
N ILE A 151 -1.38 9.62 16.63
CA ILE A 151 -2.78 9.62 16.18
C ILE A 151 -3.34 11.05 16.15
N TYR A 152 -3.05 11.85 17.18
CA TYR A 152 -3.46 13.25 17.23
C TYR A 152 -2.89 14.07 16.06
N ILE A 153 -1.61 13.88 15.73
CA ILE A 153 -0.97 14.56 14.59
C ILE A 153 -1.59 14.10 13.28
N CYS A 154 -1.83 12.80 13.07
CA CYS A 154 -2.55 12.30 11.89
C CYS A 154 -3.92 12.99 11.74
N GLY A 155 -4.66 13.13 12.83
CA GLY A 155 -5.92 13.87 12.85
C GLY A 155 -5.79 15.34 12.44
N LYS A 156 -4.68 16.01 12.76
CA LYS A 156 -4.39 17.38 12.28
C LYS A 156 -4.13 17.40 10.77
N VAL A 157 -3.38 16.43 10.27
CA VAL A 157 -3.12 16.28 8.82
C VAL A 157 -4.43 16.06 8.07
N PHE A 158 -5.33 15.19 8.54
CA PHE A 158 -6.64 14.97 7.92
C PHE A 158 -7.48 16.26 7.87
N LYS A 159 -7.50 17.04 8.95
CA LYS A 159 -8.20 18.35 8.99
C LYS A 159 -7.57 19.34 8.01
N TRP A 160 -6.26 19.36 7.91
CA TRP A 160 -5.53 20.19 6.96
C TRP A 160 -5.86 19.81 5.51
N LEU A 161 -5.84 18.53 5.16
CA LEU A 161 -6.22 18.03 3.84
C LEU A 161 -7.65 18.45 3.46
N LYS A 162 -8.61 18.28 4.39
CA LYS A 162 -10.00 18.73 4.16
C LYS A 162 -10.09 20.23 3.87
N LYS A 163 -9.34 21.06 4.61
CA LYS A 163 -9.28 22.52 4.38
C LYS A 163 -8.64 22.89 3.04
N ARG A 164 -7.78 22.04 2.49
CA ARG A 164 -7.12 22.24 1.20
C ARG A 164 -7.96 21.82 0.00
N GLY A 165 -9.18 21.35 0.21
CA GLY A 165 -10.09 20.91 -0.84
C GLY A 165 -10.15 19.38 -1.03
N GLY A 166 -9.59 18.62 -0.08
CA GLY A 166 -9.63 17.15 -0.10
C GLY A 166 -8.58 16.51 -0.99
N LEU A 167 -8.81 15.25 -1.34
CA LEU A 167 -7.83 14.45 -2.07
C LEU A 167 -7.78 14.80 -3.56
N GLU A 168 -8.86 15.30 -4.15
CA GLU A 168 -8.90 15.80 -5.52
C GLU A 168 -7.94 17.00 -5.70
N ALA A 169 -8.08 17.99 -4.84
CA ALA A 169 -7.18 19.16 -4.86
C ALA A 169 -5.73 18.78 -4.55
N MET A 170 -5.53 17.78 -3.69
CA MET A 170 -4.20 17.26 -3.37
C MET A 170 -3.57 16.55 -4.56
N LYS A 171 -4.33 15.76 -5.30
CA LYS A 171 -3.89 15.11 -6.54
C LYS A 171 -3.37 16.13 -7.54
N GLU A 172 -4.18 17.15 -7.86
CA GLU A 172 -3.78 18.23 -8.78
C GLU A 172 -2.50 18.95 -8.32
N TYR A 173 -2.41 19.24 -7.03
CA TYR A 173 -1.22 19.87 -6.45
C TYR A 173 0.02 18.97 -6.61
N ASN A 174 -0.11 17.67 -6.32
CA ASN A 174 0.99 16.72 -6.44
C ASN A 174 1.43 16.51 -7.89
N GLU A 175 0.49 16.46 -8.84
CA GLU A 175 0.79 16.36 -10.28
C GLU A 175 1.57 17.58 -10.77
N LYS A 176 1.11 18.79 -10.42
CA LYS A 176 1.82 20.03 -10.76
C LYS A 176 3.23 20.07 -10.16
N LYS A 177 3.37 19.67 -8.91
CA LYS A 177 4.67 19.61 -8.23
C LYS A 177 5.61 18.59 -8.86
N ALA A 178 5.11 17.39 -9.16
CA ALA A 178 5.89 16.34 -9.80
C ALA A 178 6.32 16.74 -11.21
N LYS A 179 5.42 17.37 -11.96
CA LYS A 179 5.70 17.84 -13.33
C LYS A 179 6.91 18.77 -13.41
N ILE A 180 7.11 19.66 -12.45
CA ILE A 180 8.28 20.55 -12.40
C ILE A 180 9.58 19.74 -12.39
N LEU A 181 9.63 18.68 -11.59
CA LEU A 181 10.81 17.83 -11.49
C LEU A 181 11.00 16.97 -12.75
N TYR A 182 9.94 16.32 -13.20
CA TYR A 182 10.03 15.43 -14.35
C TYR A 182 10.33 16.20 -15.65
N ASP A 183 9.72 17.36 -15.88
CA ASP A 183 10.05 18.20 -17.03
C ASP A 183 11.54 18.62 -17.03
N PHE A 184 12.12 18.87 -15.85
CA PHE A 184 13.54 19.15 -15.73
C PHE A 184 14.40 17.92 -16.05
N LEU A 185 14.04 16.74 -15.52
CA LEU A 185 14.78 15.52 -15.76
C LEU A 185 14.73 15.08 -17.23
N ASP A 186 13.54 15.20 -17.87
CA ASP A 186 13.34 14.84 -19.28
C ASP A 186 14.12 15.75 -20.25
N GLN A 187 14.40 16.99 -19.84
CA GLN A 187 15.18 17.95 -20.62
C GLN A 187 16.68 17.92 -20.30
N SER A 188 17.08 17.19 -19.25
CA SER A 188 18.47 17.16 -18.79
C SER A 188 19.28 16.09 -19.53
N GLU A 189 20.47 16.48 -20.00
CA GLU A 189 21.46 15.55 -20.54
C GLU A 189 22.27 14.85 -19.43
N MET A 190 22.12 15.27 -18.17
CA MET A 190 22.89 14.77 -17.03
C MET A 190 22.28 13.52 -16.40
N PHE A 191 20.95 13.33 -16.52
CA PHE A 191 20.20 12.25 -15.89
C PHE A 191 19.62 11.29 -16.94
N HIS A 192 19.80 9.98 -16.71
CA HIS A 192 19.31 8.92 -17.59
C HIS A 192 18.55 7.87 -16.77
#